data_7e09b293a524f9b3c2955558494cdf90
#
_entry.id   7e09b293a524f9b3c2955558494cdf90
#
_cell.length_a   1.000
_cell.length_b   1.000
_cell.length_c   1.000
_cell.angle_alpha   90.00
_cell.angle_beta   90.00
_cell.angle_gamma   90.00
#
_symmetry.space_group_name_H-M   'P 1'
#
loop_
_entity.id
_entity.type
_entity.pdbx_description
1 polymer ?
#
loop_
_entity_poly.entity_id
_entity_poly.type
_entity_poly.pdbx_seq_one_letter_code
_entity_poly.pdbx_strand_id
1 'polypeptide(L)'
;MKVIAIDGPAGSGKSTVAQALASRLNLHYLDTGAMYRAVAFAVIQKQIDIHDVEKVIQTAKSLDLQLTQESCVVNGIEATEEIRGQEVTLLVSQVAAVPEVRAEMVKRQRTWAEERNGGVMEGRDIGSVVFPDASLKIYLTASEEVRAQRRAAEIEEGDVASIAADIERRDTVDTQRSASPLMEAEDAIVVDTSEMTLEQVVDHVIELIP
;
A
#
# COMPACT_ATOMS: atom_id res chain seq x y z
N MET A 1 -0.33 18.24 -12.14
CA MET A 1 -0.66 16.85 -11.74
C MET A 1 -1.25 16.89 -10.34
N LYS A 2 -2.44 16.32 -10.12
CA LYS A 2 -3.09 16.33 -8.80
C LYS A 2 -2.95 14.96 -8.14
N VAL A 3 -2.06 14.86 -7.14
CA VAL A 3 -1.86 13.63 -6.36
C VAL A 3 -2.43 13.82 -4.96
N ILE A 4 -3.24 12.87 -4.52
CA ILE A 4 -3.68 12.73 -3.13
C ILE A 4 -2.98 11.50 -2.56
N ALA A 5 -2.12 11.71 -1.58
CA ALA A 5 -1.37 10.67 -0.90
C ALA A 5 -2.11 10.22 0.37
N ILE A 6 -2.33 8.91 0.52
CA ILE A 6 -2.93 8.32 1.72
C ILE A 6 -1.97 7.29 2.29
N ASP A 7 -1.24 7.67 3.31
CA ASP A 7 -0.31 6.81 4.04
C ASP A 7 -0.88 6.37 5.38
N GLY A 8 -0.27 5.37 6.00
CA GLY A 8 -0.66 4.90 7.33
C GLY A 8 -0.41 3.41 7.53
N PRO A 9 -0.60 2.90 8.77
CA PRO A 9 -0.30 1.52 9.15
C PRO A 9 -1.24 0.49 8.52
N ALA A 10 -0.91 -0.78 8.67
CA ALA A 10 -1.75 -1.88 8.20
C ALA A 10 -3.12 -1.88 8.91
N GLY A 11 -4.21 -2.19 8.20
CA GLY A 11 -5.56 -2.24 8.76
C GLY A 11 -6.20 -0.88 9.07
N SER A 12 -5.58 0.26 8.73
CA SER A 12 -6.17 1.59 8.99
C SER A 12 -7.31 1.97 8.03
N GLY A 13 -7.63 1.13 7.02
CA GLY A 13 -8.72 1.37 6.08
C GLY A 13 -8.34 2.18 4.84
N LYS A 14 -7.03 2.38 4.59
CA LYS A 14 -6.53 3.18 3.45
C LYS A 14 -7.13 2.79 2.11
N SER A 15 -7.13 1.50 1.79
CA SER A 15 -7.61 1.01 0.49
C SER A 15 -9.07 1.37 0.25
N THR A 16 -9.92 1.12 1.25
CA THR A 16 -11.34 1.43 1.19
C THR A 16 -11.60 2.93 1.04
N VAL A 17 -10.89 3.75 1.84
CA VAL A 17 -11.00 5.22 1.79
C VAL A 17 -10.47 5.76 0.47
N ALA A 18 -9.30 5.29 0.01
CA ALA A 18 -8.67 5.75 -1.23
C ALA A 18 -9.52 5.41 -2.47
N GLN A 19 -10.11 4.22 -2.52
CA GLN A 19 -11.03 3.82 -3.60
C GLN A 19 -12.30 4.67 -3.60
N ALA A 20 -12.94 4.85 -2.45
CA ALA A 20 -14.13 5.66 -2.32
C ALA A 20 -13.87 7.13 -2.68
N LEU A 21 -12.74 7.68 -2.23
CA LEU A 21 -12.31 9.03 -2.55
C LEU A 21 -12.03 9.21 -4.06
N ALA A 22 -11.31 8.27 -4.67
CA ALA A 22 -11.02 8.28 -6.11
C ALA A 22 -12.31 8.26 -6.92
N SER A 23 -13.27 7.41 -6.55
CA SER A 23 -14.59 7.33 -7.18
C SER A 23 -15.37 8.66 -7.05
N ARG A 24 -15.43 9.22 -5.84
CA ARG A 24 -16.14 10.49 -5.57
C ARG A 24 -15.56 11.68 -6.33
N LEU A 25 -14.24 11.69 -6.52
CA LEU A 25 -13.53 12.77 -7.21
C LEU A 25 -13.32 12.52 -8.70
N ASN A 26 -13.77 11.37 -9.23
CA ASN A 26 -13.49 10.92 -10.59
C ASN A 26 -11.99 10.94 -10.92
N LEU A 27 -11.18 10.44 -9.99
CA LEU A 27 -9.73 10.29 -10.11
C LEU A 27 -9.33 8.82 -10.27
N HIS A 28 -8.16 8.59 -10.82
CA HIS A 28 -7.55 7.25 -10.83
C HIS A 28 -7.11 6.85 -9.43
N TYR A 29 -7.11 5.54 -9.16
CA TYR A 29 -6.67 4.96 -7.89
C TYR A 29 -5.49 4.02 -8.10
N LEU A 30 -4.50 4.05 -7.20
CA LEU A 30 -3.38 3.10 -7.17
C LEU A 30 -3.14 2.55 -5.76
N ASP A 31 -3.27 1.22 -5.63
CA ASP A 31 -2.77 0.43 -4.49
C ASP A 31 -1.27 0.15 -4.71
N THR A 32 -0.40 0.95 -4.10
CA THR A 32 1.04 0.72 -4.23
C THR A 32 1.50 -0.51 -3.46
N GLY A 33 0.78 -0.91 -2.41
CA GLY A 33 1.01 -2.15 -1.70
C GLY A 33 0.83 -3.38 -2.60
N ALA A 34 -0.14 -3.36 -3.50
CA ALA A 34 -0.34 -4.41 -4.49
C ALA A 34 0.87 -4.56 -5.43
N MET A 35 1.57 -3.47 -5.77
CA MET A 35 2.78 -3.53 -6.59
C MET A 35 3.91 -4.31 -5.89
N TYR A 36 4.14 -4.05 -4.60
CA TYR A 36 5.13 -4.82 -3.81
C TYR A 36 4.70 -6.27 -3.61
N ARG A 37 3.41 -6.53 -3.44
CA ARG A 37 2.84 -7.88 -3.37
C ARG A 37 3.02 -8.63 -4.68
N ALA A 38 2.89 -7.96 -5.83
CA ALA A 38 3.16 -8.55 -7.14
C ALA A 38 4.63 -8.96 -7.29
N VAL A 39 5.58 -8.16 -6.78
CA VAL A 39 7.00 -8.56 -6.74
C VAL A 39 7.19 -9.79 -5.86
N ALA A 40 6.60 -9.81 -4.64
CA ALA A 40 6.68 -10.96 -3.74
C ALA A 40 6.08 -12.22 -4.36
N PHE A 41 4.93 -12.11 -5.01
CA PHE A 41 4.32 -13.21 -5.77
C PHE A 41 5.26 -13.73 -6.85
N ALA A 42 5.87 -12.85 -7.66
CA ALA A 42 6.80 -13.26 -8.70
C ALA A 42 8.07 -13.92 -8.14
N VAL A 43 8.55 -13.52 -6.97
CA VAL A 43 9.67 -14.16 -6.24
C VAL A 43 9.28 -15.58 -5.83
N ILE A 44 8.09 -15.76 -5.26
CA ILE A 44 7.55 -17.07 -4.87
C ILE A 44 7.39 -17.98 -6.10
N GLN A 45 6.76 -17.49 -7.17
CA GLN A 45 6.53 -18.26 -8.40
C GLN A 45 7.83 -18.74 -9.05
N LYS A 46 8.89 -17.95 -8.96
CA LYS A 46 10.23 -18.32 -9.45
C LYS A 46 11.05 -19.14 -8.44
N GLN A 47 10.50 -19.45 -7.27
CA GLN A 47 11.18 -20.16 -6.19
C GLN A 47 12.53 -19.51 -5.81
N ILE A 48 12.56 -18.18 -5.80
CA ILE A 48 13.76 -17.40 -5.44
C ILE A 48 13.84 -17.30 -3.92
N ASP A 49 15.01 -17.61 -3.35
CA ASP A 49 15.29 -17.33 -1.94
C ASP A 49 15.30 -15.80 -1.73
N ILE A 50 14.54 -15.31 -0.75
CA ILE A 50 14.48 -13.88 -0.42
C ILE A 50 15.84 -13.30 -0.02
N HIS A 51 16.75 -14.14 0.46
CA HIS A 51 18.12 -13.74 0.78
C HIS A 51 19.01 -13.60 -0.46
N ASP A 52 18.60 -14.11 -1.62
CA ASP A 52 19.24 -13.81 -2.91
C ASP A 52 18.75 -12.46 -3.45
N VAL A 53 19.24 -11.41 -2.77
CA VAL A 53 18.80 -10.02 -3.01
C VAL A 53 18.94 -9.61 -4.48
N GLU A 54 19.99 -10.08 -5.16
CA GLU A 54 20.21 -9.77 -6.58
C GLU A 54 19.09 -10.32 -7.46
N LYS A 55 18.66 -11.56 -7.25
CA LYS A 55 17.53 -12.15 -7.99
C LYS A 55 16.20 -11.48 -7.67
N VAL A 56 16.00 -11.05 -6.41
CA VAL A 56 14.81 -10.27 -6.02
C VAL A 56 14.77 -8.95 -6.77
N ILE A 57 15.89 -8.23 -6.83
CA ILE A 57 16.02 -6.97 -7.59
C ILE A 57 15.73 -7.19 -9.08
N GLN A 58 16.34 -8.21 -9.69
CA GLN A 58 16.13 -8.53 -11.11
C GLN A 58 14.66 -8.89 -11.37
N THR A 59 14.01 -9.59 -10.44
CA THR A 59 12.58 -9.90 -10.55
C THR A 59 11.72 -8.63 -10.54
N ALA A 60 12.00 -7.69 -9.65
CA ALA A 60 11.29 -6.40 -9.61
C ALA A 60 11.48 -5.59 -10.89
N LYS A 61 12.72 -5.52 -11.41
CA LYS A 61 13.05 -4.79 -12.65
C LYS A 61 12.39 -5.38 -13.90
N SER A 62 12.31 -6.71 -13.97
CA SER A 62 11.73 -7.43 -15.12
C SER A 62 10.24 -7.72 -14.97
N LEU A 63 9.59 -7.22 -13.94
CA LEU A 63 8.18 -7.48 -13.64
C LEU A 63 7.28 -6.89 -14.75
N ASP A 64 6.50 -7.74 -15.41
CA ASP A 64 5.34 -7.30 -16.19
C ASP A 64 4.13 -7.28 -15.25
N LEU A 65 3.60 -6.09 -14.99
CA LEU A 65 2.52 -5.86 -14.04
C LEU A 65 1.40 -5.06 -14.69
N GLN A 66 0.21 -5.67 -14.74
CA GLN A 66 -1.02 -5.00 -15.08
C GLN A 66 -1.88 -4.94 -13.82
N LEU A 67 -2.08 -3.74 -13.29
CA LEU A 67 -2.82 -3.51 -12.05
C LEU A 67 -3.98 -2.55 -12.32
N THR A 68 -5.18 -3.01 -12.01
CA THR A 68 -6.42 -2.23 -12.03
C THR A 68 -7.04 -2.21 -10.63
N GLN A 69 -8.21 -1.60 -10.47
CA GLN A 69 -8.97 -1.72 -9.21
C GLN A 69 -9.46 -3.14 -8.94
N GLU A 70 -9.71 -3.91 -9.99
CA GLU A 70 -10.40 -5.20 -9.91
C GLU A 70 -9.46 -6.39 -10.13
N SER A 71 -8.30 -6.18 -10.75
CA SER A 71 -7.42 -7.26 -11.15
C SER A 71 -5.95 -6.93 -11.04
N CYS A 72 -5.16 -7.97 -10.83
CA CYS A 72 -3.70 -7.93 -10.83
C CYS A 72 -3.15 -9.08 -11.66
N VAL A 73 -2.52 -8.76 -12.81
CA VAL A 73 -1.84 -9.74 -13.64
C VAL A 73 -0.34 -9.56 -13.50
N VAL A 74 0.36 -10.63 -13.14
CA VAL A 74 1.80 -10.65 -12.88
C VAL A 74 2.48 -11.60 -13.86
N ASN A 75 3.31 -11.08 -14.77
CA ASN A 75 4.00 -11.87 -15.79
C ASN A 75 3.04 -12.77 -16.62
N GLY A 76 1.85 -12.23 -16.92
CA GLY A 76 0.80 -12.95 -17.66
C GLY A 76 -0.04 -13.91 -16.83
N ILE A 77 0.18 -14.00 -15.50
CA ILE A 77 -0.59 -14.85 -14.58
C ILE A 77 -1.59 -13.95 -13.84
N GLU A 78 -2.88 -14.32 -13.89
CA GLU A 78 -3.90 -13.70 -13.03
C GLU A 78 -3.57 -14.03 -11.56
N ALA A 79 -3.43 -13.03 -10.72
CA ALA A 79 -2.94 -13.17 -9.35
C ALA A 79 -3.66 -12.25 -8.35
N THR A 80 -4.89 -11.84 -8.65
CA THR A 80 -5.68 -10.89 -7.86
C THR A 80 -5.89 -11.35 -6.42
N GLU A 81 -6.20 -12.62 -6.23
CA GLU A 81 -6.37 -13.22 -4.91
C GLU A 81 -5.01 -13.63 -4.32
N GLU A 82 -4.14 -14.22 -5.13
CA GLU A 82 -2.86 -14.78 -4.71
C GLU A 82 -1.92 -13.73 -4.13
N ILE A 83 -1.90 -12.51 -4.66
CA ILE A 83 -1.10 -11.42 -4.09
C ILE A 83 -1.56 -11.01 -2.68
N ARG A 84 -2.76 -11.40 -2.26
CA ARG A 84 -3.32 -11.18 -0.93
C ARG A 84 -3.22 -12.39 -0.02
N GLY A 85 -2.79 -13.55 -0.56
CA GLY A 85 -2.59 -14.79 0.16
C GLY A 85 -1.53 -14.72 1.25
N GLN A 86 -1.52 -15.72 2.12
CA GLN A 86 -0.66 -15.77 3.31
C GLN A 86 0.83 -15.72 2.97
N GLU A 87 1.29 -16.52 1.99
CA GLU A 87 2.71 -16.57 1.61
C GLU A 87 3.23 -15.21 1.15
N VAL A 88 2.48 -14.52 0.28
CA VAL A 88 2.82 -13.17 -0.17
C VAL A 88 2.80 -12.19 1.00
N THR A 89 1.81 -12.31 1.90
CA THR A 89 1.68 -11.43 3.07
C THR A 89 2.87 -11.56 4.03
N LEU A 90 3.42 -12.76 4.18
CA LEU A 90 4.62 -12.98 5.00
C LEU A 90 5.89 -12.43 4.37
N LEU A 91 5.97 -12.45 3.04
CA LEU A 91 7.18 -12.07 2.30
C LEU A 91 7.24 -10.60 1.93
N VAL A 92 6.11 -9.94 1.72
CA VAL A 92 6.04 -8.59 1.12
C VAL A 92 6.85 -7.53 1.87
N SER A 93 6.88 -7.57 3.20
CA SER A 93 7.65 -6.59 3.97
C SER A 93 9.16 -6.75 3.77
N GLN A 94 9.65 -7.98 3.60
CA GLN A 94 11.06 -8.25 3.29
C GLN A 94 11.42 -7.76 1.89
N VAL A 95 10.57 -8.03 0.89
CA VAL A 95 10.73 -7.52 -0.48
C VAL A 95 10.72 -5.98 -0.48
N ALA A 96 9.79 -5.36 0.24
CA ALA A 96 9.67 -3.90 0.34
C ALA A 96 10.79 -3.25 1.16
N ALA A 97 11.58 -4.01 1.90
CA ALA A 97 12.76 -3.50 2.61
C ALA A 97 14.01 -3.38 1.73
N VAL A 98 14.03 -4.01 0.54
CA VAL A 98 15.16 -3.94 -0.41
C VAL A 98 15.16 -2.56 -1.11
N PRO A 99 16.21 -1.73 -0.93
CA PRO A 99 16.23 -0.36 -1.45
C PRO A 99 16.06 -0.27 -2.98
N GLU A 100 16.67 -1.18 -3.72
CA GLU A 100 16.63 -1.19 -5.19
C GLU A 100 15.25 -1.61 -5.72
N VAL A 101 14.55 -2.51 -5.02
CA VAL A 101 13.16 -2.85 -5.32
C VAL A 101 12.29 -1.61 -5.11
N ARG A 102 12.50 -0.88 -4.02
CA ARG A 102 11.78 0.36 -3.76
C ARG A 102 12.03 1.40 -4.86
N ALA A 103 13.29 1.61 -5.24
CA ALA A 103 13.64 2.55 -6.30
C ALA A 103 12.89 2.25 -7.61
N GLU A 104 12.80 0.96 -7.98
CA GLU A 104 12.02 0.55 -9.17
C GLU A 104 10.53 0.79 -9.00
N MET A 105 9.96 0.45 -7.82
CA MET A 105 8.53 0.67 -7.57
C MET A 105 8.17 2.15 -7.54
N VAL A 106 8.97 2.99 -6.89
CA VAL A 106 8.78 4.45 -6.88
C VAL A 106 8.80 5.03 -8.29
N LYS A 107 9.74 4.59 -9.13
CA LYS A 107 9.80 4.98 -10.55
C LYS A 107 8.49 4.63 -11.26
N ARG A 108 7.99 3.40 -11.13
CA ARG A 108 6.74 2.95 -11.75
C ARG A 108 5.52 3.70 -11.25
N GLN A 109 5.46 4.00 -9.94
CA GLN A 109 4.39 4.78 -9.32
C GLN A 109 4.35 6.21 -9.88
N ARG A 110 5.50 6.85 -10.04
CA ARG A 110 5.60 8.19 -10.63
C ARG A 110 5.18 8.19 -12.10
N THR A 111 5.66 7.23 -12.90
CA THR A 111 5.22 7.06 -14.30
C THR A 111 3.71 6.86 -14.40
N TRP A 112 3.15 6.01 -13.53
CA TRP A 112 1.70 5.78 -13.49
C TRP A 112 0.90 7.07 -13.24
N ALA A 113 1.37 7.91 -12.32
CA ALA A 113 0.73 9.19 -12.01
C ALA A 113 0.90 10.23 -13.13
N GLU A 114 2.07 10.27 -13.77
CA GLU A 114 2.35 11.15 -14.91
C GLU A 114 1.41 10.85 -16.09
N GLU A 115 1.26 9.57 -16.46
CA GLU A 115 0.38 9.13 -17.53
C GLU A 115 -1.09 9.49 -17.31
N ARG A 116 -1.51 9.63 -16.04
CA ARG A 116 -2.91 9.87 -15.61
C ARG A 116 -3.16 11.27 -15.10
N ASN A 117 -2.15 12.14 -15.16
CA ASN A 117 -2.18 13.49 -14.60
C ASN A 117 -2.52 13.53 -13.09
N GLY A 118 -2.15 12.47 -12.35
CA GLY A 118 -2.35 12.31 -10.91
C GLY A 118 -3.30 11.17 -10.56
N GLY A 119 -3.80 11.21 -9.33
CA GLY A 119 -4.71 10.21 -8.78
C GLY A 119 -4.67 10.14 -7.26
N VAL A 120 -5.46 9.25 -6.68
CA VAL A 120 -5.41 8.87 -5.27
C VAL A 120 -4.49 7.65 -5.15
N MET A 121 -3.45 7.78 -4.36
CA MET A 121 -2.45 6.73 -4.16
C MET A 121 -2.34 6.40 -2.69
N GLU A 122 -2.38 5.12 -2.39
CA GLU A 122 -2.19 4.65 -1.01
C GLU A 122 -0.89 3.89 -0.82
N GLY A 123 -0.31 4.00 0.38
CA GLY A 123 0.93 3.31 0.72
C GLY A 123 1.38 3.47 2.15
N ARG A 124 2.70 3.68 2.31
CA ARG A 124 3.39 3.90 3.57
C ARG A 124 4.27 5.15 3.54
N ASP A 125 4.61 5.59 2.35
CA ASP A 125 5.61 6.62 2.09
C ASP A 125 5.27 7.45 0.84
N ILE A 126 4.00 7.49 0.47
CA ILE A 126 3.55 8.22 -0.73
C ILE A 126 3.80 9.71 -0.55
N GLY A 127 3.37 10.29 0.57
CA GLY A 127 3.51 11.71 0.86
C GLY A 127 4.90 12.12 1.36
N SER A 128 5.72 11.16 1.84
CA SER A 128 7.07 11.47 2.34
C SER A 128 8.18 11.25 1.30
N VAL A 129 8.03 10.26 0.41
CA VAL A 129 9.09 9.86 -0.53
C VAL A 129 8.64 9.86 -1.98
N VAL A 130 7.48 9.27 -2.30
CA VAL A 130 7.05 9.11 -3.70
C VAL A 130 6.63 10.44 -4.30
N PHE A 131 5.77 11.18 -3.60
CA PHE A 131 5.25 12.50 -3.97
C PHE A 131 5.32 13.47 -2.78
N PRO A 132 6.53 13.94 -2.42
CA PRO A 132 6.69 14.89 -1.32
C PRO A 132 5.99 16.24 -1.56
N ASP A 133 5.59 16.50 -2.78
CA ASP A 133 4.84 17.66 -3.27
C ASP A 133 3.39 17.31 -3.67
N ALA A 134 2.82 16.21 -3.12
CA ALA A 134 1.42 15.85 -3.32
C ALA A 134 0.50 17.00 -2.90
N SER A 135 -0.61 17.20 -3.65
CA SER A 135 -1.57 18.28 -3.40
C SER A 135 -2.29 18.15 -2.06
N LEU A 136 -2.43 16.91 -1.56
CA LEU A 136 -2.95 16.61 -0.23
C LEU A 136 -2.23 15.35 0.28
N LYS A 137 -1.81 15.38 1.54
CA LYS A 137 -1.21 14.24 2.23
C LYS A 137 -2.03 13.92 3.46
N ILE A 138 -2.52 12.69 3.52
CA ILE A 138 -3.29 12.16 4.64
C ILE A 138 -2.50 11.02 5.27
N TYR A 139 -2.33 11.09 6.58
CA TYR A 139 -1.88 9.95 7.36
C TYR A 139 -3.09 9.33 8.07
N LEU A 140 -3.58 8.23 7.52
CA LEU A 140 -4.77 7.55 8.00
C LEU A 140 -4.42 6.56 9.09
N THR A 141 -4.98 6.73 10.28
CA THR A 141 -4.75 5.85 11.42
C THR A 141 -6.05 5.34 12.04
N ALA A 142 -5.94 4.35 12.89
CA ALA A 142 -6.99 3.87 13.79
C ALA A 142 -6.32 3.13 14.96
N SER A 143 -7.04 2.93 16.07
CA SER A 143 -6.55 2.14 17.20
C SER A 143 -6.17 0.71 16.78
N GLU A 144 -5.23 0.11 17.48
CA GLU A 144 -4.76 -1.26 17.20
C GLU A 144 -5.92 -2.26 17.18
N GLU A 145 -6.85 -2.12 18.11
CA GLU A 145 -8.03 -2.97 18.21
C GLU A 145 -8.93 -2.84 16.97
N VAL A 146 -9.23 -1.61 16.53
CA VAL A 146 -10.05 -1.35 15.34
C VAL A 146 -9.36 -1.87 14.08
N ARG A 147 -8.04 -1.71 13.96
CA ARG A 147 -7.27 -2.22 12.83
C ARG A 147 -7.30 -3.75 12.76
N ALA A 148 -7.15 -4.41 13.91
CA ALA A 148 -7.24 -5.87 14.00
C ALA A 148 -8.65 -6.39 13.65
N GLN A 149 -9.70 -5.74 14.15
CA GLN A 149 -11.09 -6.09 13.84
C GLN A 149 -11.41 -5.91 12.35
N ARG A 150 -11.00 -4.78 11.73
CA ARG A 150 -11.18 -4.55 10.30
C ARG A 150 -10.48 -5.62 9.48
N ARG A 151 -9.24 -5.96 9.84
CA ARG A 151 -8.48 -6.99 9.12
C ARG A 151 -9.08 -8.38 9.31
N ALA A 152 -9.60 -8.70 10.48
CA ALA A 152 -10.31 -9.95 10.74
C ALA A 152 -11.58 -10.10 9.89
N ALA A 153 -12.29 -9.00 9.66
CA ALA A 153 -13.48 -8.99 8.80
C ALA A 153 -13.16 -9.18 7.30
N GLU A 154 -11.91 -8.91 6.88
CA GLU A 154 -11.44 -9.13 5.49
C GLU A 154 -10.96 -10.57 5.25
N ILE A 155 -10.68 -11.33 6.31
CA ILE A 155 -10.10 -12.67 6.23
C ILE A 155 -11.14 -13.63 6.82
N GLU A 156 -11.63 -14.58 6.02
CA GLU A 156 -12.65 -15.54 6.46
C GLU A 156 -12.15 -16.47 7.59
N GLU A 157 -10.84 -16.65 7.74
CA GLU A 157 -10.21 -17.51 8.73
C GLU A 157 -9.10 -16.77 9.49
N GLY A 158 -9.18 -16.74 10.81
CA GLY A 158 -8.10 -16.21 11.66
C GLY A 158 -8.58 -15.76 13.05
N ASP A 159 -7.77 -16.05 14.06
CA ASP A 159 -7.96 -15.49 15.41
C ASP A 159 -7.53 -14.03 15.42
N VAL A 160 -8.36 -13.16 15.99
CA VAL A 160 -8.11 -11.70 16.06
C VAL A 160 -6.76 -11.39 16.72
N ALA A 161 -6.34 -12.18 17.71
CA ALA A 161 -5.06 -11.98 18.37
C ALA A 161 -3.86 -12.27 17.44
N SER A 162 -3.94 -13.32 16.62
CA SER A 162 -2.90 -13.63 15.64
C SER A 162 -2.83 -12.58 14.53
N ILE A 163 -3.98 -12.05 14.11
CA ILE A 163 -4.09 -10.97 13.14
C ILE A 163 -3.48 -9.67 13.69
N ALA A 164 -3.75 -9.35 14.96
CA ALA A 164 -3.15 -8.18 15.62
C ALA A 164 -1.63 -8.29 15.68
N ALA A 165 -1.10 -9.46 16.05
CA ALA A 165 0.35 -9.71 16.07
C ALA A 165 0.99 -9.59 14.68
N ASP A 166 0.32 -10.05 13.62
CA ASP A 166 0.79 -9.90 12.24
C ASP A 166 0.80 -8.43 11.78
N ILE A 167 -0.22 -7.65 12.15
CA ILE A 167 -0.28 -6.21 11.89
C ILE A 167 0.89 -5.51 12.58
N GLU A 168 1.10 -5.75 13.87
CA GLU A 168 2.18 -5.15 14.66
C GLU A 168 3.57 -5.50 14.08
N ARG A 169 3.78 -6.77 13.74
CA ARG A 169 5.03 -7.22 13.11
C ARG A 169 5.30 -6.47 11.80
N ARG A 170 4.29 -6.31 10.96
CA ARG A 170 4.42 -5.60 9.68
C ARG A 170 4.68 -4.12 9.88
N ASP A 171 3.92 -3.47 10.76
CA ASP A 171 4.11 -2.05 11.05
C ASP A 171 5.49 -1.79 11.64
N THR A 172 6.00 -2.71 12.49
CA THR A 172 7.37 -2.63 13.02
C THR A 172 8.42 -2.71 11.90
N VAL A 173 8.30 -3.69 10.98
CA VAL A 173 9.21 -3.80 9.84
C VAL A 173 9.12 -2.57 8.94
N ASP A 174 7.91 -2.11 8.63
CA ASP A 174 7.69 -0.94 7.77
C ASP A 174 8.25 0.35 8.40
N THR A 175 8.17 0.50 9.72
CA THR A 175 8.70 1.67 10.45
C THR A 175 10.21 1.64 10.61
N GLN A 176 10.81 0.45 10.82
CA GLN A 176 12.24 0.30 11.09
C GLN A 176 13.11 0.12 9.85
N ARG A 177 12.52 -0.04 8.66
CA ARG A 177 13.31 -0.19 7.43
C ARG A 177 14.14 1.06 7.15
N SER A 178 15.37 0.86 6.66
CA SER A 178 16.31 1.95 6.38
C SER A 178 15.91 2.81 5.17
N ALA A 179 15.18 2.20 4.21
CA ALA A 179 14.71 2.89 3.01
C ALA A 179 13.21 3.19 3.11
N SER A 180 12.84 4.47 3.07
CA SER A 180 11.46 4.95 3.08
C SER A 180 10.62 4.33 4.21
N PRO A 181 10.95 4.57 5.49
CA PRO A 181 10.18 4.04 6.62
C PRO A 181 8.72 4.50 6.57
N LEU A 182 7.82 3.70 7.16
CA LEU A 182 6.48 4.16 7.47
C LEU A 182 6.60 5.32 8.46
N MET A 183 6.24 6.51 8.01
CA MET A 183 6.27 7.72 8.82
C MET A 183 5.20 8.70 8.36
N GLU A 184 4.76 9.53 9.27
CA GLU A 184 3.96 10.70 8.96
C GLU A 184 4.83 11.73 8.25
N ALA A 185 4.41 12.20 7.08
CA ALA A 185 5.08 13.31 6.41
C ALA A 185 4.84 14.61 7.19
N GLU A 186 5.82 15.52 7.19
CA GLU A 186 5.80 16.74 8.01
C GLU A 186 4.54 17.61 7.82
N ASP A 187 4.01 17.60 6.60
CA ASP A 187 2.81 18.34 6.19
C ASP A 187 1.58 17.44 5.97
N ALA A 188 1.60 16.21 6.47
CA ALA A 188 0.46 15.32 6.40
C ALA A 188 -0.59 15.69 7.45
N ILE A 189 -1.86 15.59 7.06
CA ILE A 189 -2.97 15.70 7.99
C ILE A 189 -3.29 14.31 8.54
N VAL A 190 -3.19 14.18 9.87
CA VAL A 190 -3.53 12.92 10.54
C VAL A 190 -5.03 12.81 10.68
N VAL A 191 -5.59 11.69 10.23
CA VAL A 191 -7.02 11.38 10.35
C VAL A 191 -7.17 10.07 11.10
N ASP A 192 -7.63 10.13 12.35
CA ASP A 192 -7.99 8.97 13.15
C ASP A 192 -9.41 8.51 12.80
N THR A 193 -9.52 7.31 12.27
CA THR A 193 -10.78 6.75 11.79
C THR A 193 -11.41 5.75 12.76
N SER A 194 -10.93 5.67 13.99
CA SER A 194 -11.36 4.67 14.97
C SER A 194 -12.88 4.68 15.20
N GLU A 195 -13.48 5.87 15.23
CA GLU A 195 -14.91 6.07 15.51
C GLU A 195 -15.70 6.58 14.30
N MET A 196 -15.06 6.62 13.11
CA MET A 196 -15.68 7.17 11.90
C MET A 196 -16.19 6.08 10.97
N THR A 197 -17.34 6.32 10.35
CA THR A 197 -17.79 5.53 9.20
C THR A 197 -16.97 5.87 7.96
N LEU A 198 -16.97 4.98 6.96
CA LEU A 198 -16.29 5.25 5.67
C LEU A 198 -16.74 6.58 5.05
N GLU A 199 -18.06 6.84 5.05
CA GLU A 199 -18.62 8.06 4.48
C GLU A 199 -18.12 9.31 5.20
N GLN A 200 -18.10 9.30 6.53
CA GLN A 200 -17.57 10.41 7.33
C GLN A 200 -16.08 10.66 7.05
N VAL A 201 -15.27 9.60 6.90
CA VAL A 201 -13.85 9.76 6.57
C VAL A 201 -13.68 10.36 5.18
N VAL A 202 -14.43 9.88 4.19
CA VAL A 202 -14.35 10.37 2.81
C VAL A 202 -14.79 11.83 2.73
N ASP A 203 -15.91 12.20 3.36
CA ASP A 203 -16.40 13.56 3.40
C ASP A 203 -15.38 14.50 4.07
N HIS A 204 -14.84 14.09 5.21
CA HIS A 204 -13.80 14.84 5.91
C HIS A 204 -12.55 15.06 5.03
N VAL A 205 -12.06 14.02 4.35
CA VAL A 205 -10.90 14.16 3.46
C VAL A 205 -11.21 15.07 2.26
N ILE A 206 -12.44 15.05 1.74
CA ILE A 206 -12.85 15.94 0.64
C ILE A 206 -12.81 17.42 1.10
N GLU A 207 -13.24 17.73 2.33
CA GLU A 207 -13.17 19.08 2.90
C GLU A 207 -11.74 19.61 3.06
N LEU A 208 -10.74 18.72 3.18
CA LEU A 208 -9.33 19.08 3.31
C LEU A 208 -8.65 19.35 1.95
N ILE A 209 -9.32 19.09 0.83
CA ILE A 209 -8.74 19.31 -0.50
C ILE A 209 -8.65 20.82 -0.78
N PRO A 210 -7.44 21.34 -1.11
CA PRO A 210 -7.23 22.75 -1.40
C PRO A 210 -7.88 23.23 -2.71
#